data_3c694040c59ee1a373145ba5b6b0a9b3
#
_entry.id   3c694040c59ee1a373145ba5b6b0a9b3
#
_cell.length_a   1.000
_cell.length_b   1.000
_cell.length_c   1.000
_cell.angle_alpha   90.00
_cell.angle_beta   90.00
_cell.angle_gamma   90.00
#
_symmetry.space_group_name_H-M   'P 1'
#
loop_
_entity.id
_entity.type
_entity.pdbx_description
1 polymer ?
#
loop_
_entity_poly.entity_id
_entity_poly.type
_entity_poly.pdbx_seq_one_letter_code
_entity_poly.pdbx_strand_id
1 'polypeptide(L)'
;MSRNTPWDRRQAAWQQLVRQRNKAVRLVEEMHLRIQRLYPLLQQLRGLWERHQTIAGQLKTARDRAAAPELAEEQRRILLATRESRRTLARRLSRLEDFQQRYDAAKRDLAAGNLRLVISIAKRYRNRGLSFLDLIQEGNSGLMRAVDKFEHARGFKFSTYATWWIRQAITRAIADQSRTIRVPVHMADTINRLRNLTRGFLQSQGREPTVEEIAELAGLPVEEAECVWRMSRRCVSLDQPLGEGDEGTVGEFVSDQREDDPLRDLNSQALKSSIGKALEGLSYREREIIRLRFGLADGCAYTLEEVGSLFAVTRERVRQIEAKAVEKLRQPGADVDLTSFVSESLVERWRKPAEALLEPAGAGT
;
A
#
# COMPACT_ATOMS: atom_id res chain seq x y z
N MET A 1 -36.74 -28.97 -31.70
CA MET A 1 -38.02 -29.37 -32.32
C MET A 1 -37.77 -30.67 -33.10
N SER A 2 -38.55 -31.69 -32.88
CA SER A 2 -38.42 -32.98 -33.56
C SER A 2 -38.76 -32.83 -35.05
N ARG A 3 -38.08 -33.58 -35.94
CA ARG A 3 -38.30 -33.55 -37.39
C ARG A 3 -39.72 -33.96 -37.82
N ASN A 4 -40.50 -34.56 -36.93
CA ASN A 4 -41.85 -35.08 -37.18
C ASN A 4 -42.98 -34.10 -36.88
N THR A 5 -42.73 -32.84 -36.52
CA THR A 5 -43.80 -31.84 -36.29
C THR A 5 -44.23 -31.19 -37.62
N PRO A 6 -45.55 -31.04 -37.90
CA PRO A 6 -46.05 -30.37 -39.10
C PRO A 6 -45.53 -28.96 -39.24
N TRP A 7 -45.31 -28.52 -40.49
CA TRP A 7 -44.67 -27.21 -40.80
C TRP A 7 -45.40 -26.03 -40.15
N ASP A 8 -46.75 -26.02 -40.18
CA ASP A 8 -47.55 -24.97 -39.60
C ASP A 8 -47.35 -24.81 -38.08
N ARG A 9 -47.27 -25.94 -37.33
CA ARG A 9 -47.02 -25.89 -35.89
C ARG A 9 -45.59 -25.40 -35.60
N ARG A 10 -44.62 -25.70 -36.46
CA ARG A 10 -43.24 -25.19 -36.35
C ARG A 10 -43.18 -23.71 -36.58
N GLN A 11 -43.95 -23.21 -37.56
CA GLN A 11 -43.99 -21.77 -37.88
C GLN A 11 -44.71 -20.98 -36.75
N ALA A 12 -45.82 -21.48 -36.23
CA ALA A 12 -46.50 -20.86 -35.10
C ALA A 12 -45.63 -20.81 -33.86
N ALA A 13 -44.93 -21.89 -33.52
CA ALA A 13 -44.01 -21.96 -32.38
C ALA A 13 -42.84 -20.98 -32.58
N TRP A 14 -42.33 -20.86 -33.80
CA TRP A 14 -41.26 -19.88 -34.13
C TRP A 14 -41.72 -18.44 -33.94
N GLN A 15 -42.91 -18.11 -34.45
CA GLN A 15 -43.48 -16.77 -34.27
C GLN A 15 -43.71 -16.43 -32.80
N GLN A 16 -44.18 -17.39 -32.00
CA GLN A 16 -44.33 -17.22 -30.56
C GLN A 16 -42.98 -16.99 -29.86
N LEU A 17 -41.97 -17.77 -30.21
CA LEU A 17 -40.62 -17.59 -29.70
C LEU A 17 -40.05 -16.21 -30.04
N VAL A 18 -40.21 -15.75 -31.27
CA VAL A 18 -39.76 -14.41 -31.69
C VAL A 18 -40.51 -13.33 -30.92
N ARG A 19 -41.83 -13.44 -30.70
CA ARG A 19 -42.61 -12.49 -29.88
C ARG A 19 -42.13 -12.43 -28.45
N GLN A 20 -41.91 -13.59 -27.80
CA GLN A 20 -41.37 -13.67 -26.43
C GLN A 20 -39.98 -13.04 -26.33
N ARG A 21 -39.14 -13.32 -27.29
CA ARG A 21 -37.76 -12.79 -27.36
C ARG A 21 -37.77 -11.25 -27.51
N ASN A 22 -38.59 -10.72 -28.41
CA ASN A 22 -38.74 -9.26 -28.59
C ASN A 22 -39.26 -8.58 -27.31
N LYS A 23 -40.19 -9.24 -26.59
CA LYS A 23 -40.68 -8.74 -25.31
C LYS A 23 -39.55 -8.72 -24.26
N ALA A 24 -38.74 -9.79 -24.17
CA ALA A 24 -37.60 -9.84 -23.26
C ALA A 24 -36.53 -8.77 -23.59
N VAL A 25 -36.27 -8.53 -24.89
CA VAL A 25 -35.32 -7.49 -25.33
C VAL A 25 -35.82 -6.10 -24.86
N ARG A 26 -37.09 -5.78 -25.07
CA ARG A 26 -37.66 -4.50 -24.60
C ARG A 26 -37.54 -4.29 -23.09
N LEU A 27 -37.80 -5.35 -22.29
CA LEU A 27 -37.65 -5.29 -20.84
C LEU A 27 -36.21 -5.04 -20.44
N VAL A 28 -35.23 -5.65 -21.14
CA VAL A 28 -33.82 -5.42 -20.91
C VAL A 28 -33.39 -4.00 -21.31
N GLU A 29 -33.91 -3.47 -22.40
CA GLU A 29 -33.70 -2.09 -22.84
C GLU A 29 -34.26 -1.08 -21.81
N GLU A 30 -35.47 -1.30 -21.28
CA GLU A 30 -36.07 -0.49 -20.22
C GLU A 30 -35.26 -0.49 -18.90
N MET A 31 -34.51 -1.54 -18.63
CA MET A 31 -33.62 -1.61 -17.46
C MET A 31 -32.39 -0.68 -17.56
N HIS A 32 -32.14 -0.06 -18.69
CA HIS A 32 -30.99 0.83 -18.93
C HIS A 32 -29.66 0.28 -18.40
N LEU A 33 -29.38 -1.00 -18.67
CA LEU A 33 -28.18 -1.69 -18.18
C LEU A 33 -26.92 -1.00 -18.69
N ARG A 34 -25.99 -0.71 -17.78
CA ARG A 34 -24.68 -0.17 -18.16
C ARG A 34 -23.90 -1.21 -18.95
N ILE A 35 -23.26 -0.77 -20.04
CA ILE A 35 -22.43 -1.62 -20.93
C ILE A 35 -21.40 -2.44 -20.15
N GLN A 36 -20.85 -1.90 -19.07
CA GLN A 36 -19.90 -2.60 -18.20
C GLN A 36 -20.46 -3.90 -17.59
N ARG A 37 -21.78 -3.99 -17.36
CA ARG A 37 -22.43 -5.23 -16.87
C ARG A 37 -22.70 -6.22 -17.99
N LEU A 38 -22.78 -5.76 -19.23
CA LEU A 38 -22.98 -6.61 -20.40
C LEU A 38 -21.65 -7.21 -20.91
N TYR A 39 -20.54 -6.55 -20.65
CA TYR A 39 -19.21 -6.97 -21.13
C TYR A 39 -18.79 -8.39 -20.67
N PRO A 40 -18.97 -8.79 -19.39
CA PRO A 40 -18.68 -10.16 -18.95
C PRO A 40 -19.51 -11.22 -19.68
N LEU A 41 -20.78 -10.91 -19.95
CA LEU A 41 -21.68 -11.79 -20.70
C LEU A 41 -21.22 -11.97 -22.15
N LEU A 42 -20.71 -10.90 -22.77
CA LEU A 42 -20.10 -10.94 -24.09
C LEU A 42 -18.84 -11.84 -24.11
N GLN A 43 -18.00 -11.71 -23.11
CA GLN A 43 -16.80 -12.56 -22.97
C GLN A 43 -17.17 -14.04 -22.80
N GLN A 44 -18.18 -14.34 -21.97
CA GLN A 44 -18.68 -15.70 -21.83
C GLN A 44 -19.21 -16.27 -23.15
N LEU A 45 -19.96 -15.44 -23.90
CA LEU A 45 -20.48 -15.86 -25.20
C LEU A 45 -19.35 -16.14 -26.21
N ARG A 46 -18.28 -15.32 -26.22
CA ARG A 46 -17.07 -15.57 -27.01
C ARG A 46 -16.38 -16.88 -26.62
N GLY A 47 -16.17 -17.11 -25.33
CA GLY A 47 -15.58 -18.35 -24.83
C GLY A 47 -16.38 -19.59 -25.23
N LEU A 48 -17.72 -19.53 -25.14
CA LEU A 48 -18.59 -20.60 -25.61
C LEU A 48 -18.46 -20.83 -27.14
N TRP A 49 -18.32 -19.76 -27.91
CA TRP A 49 -18.11 -19.86 -29.36
C TRP A 49 -16.75 -20.46 -29.72
N GLU A 50 -15.68 -20.02 -29.09
CA GLU A 50 -14.34 -20.58 -29.29
C GLU A 50 -14.29 -22.06 -28.92
N ARG A 51 -14.89 -22.43 -27.80
CA ARG A 51 -15.02 -23.84 -27.39
C ARG A 51 -15.83 -24.65 -28.42
N HIS A 52 -16.94 -24.09 -28.92
CA HIS A 52 -17.74 -24.71 -29.99
C HIS A 52 -16.91 -24.90 -31.28
N GLN A 53 -16.08 -23.93 -31.67
CA GLN A 53 -15.21 -24.05 -32.84
C GLN A 53 -14.14 -25.15 -32.65
N THR A 54 -13.52 -25.19 -31.46
CA THR A 54 -12.53 -26.20 -31.09
C THR A 54 -13.13 -27.61 -31.20
N ILE A 55 -14.30 -27.81 -30.58
CA ILE A 55 -15.02 -29.09 -30.66
C ILE A 55 -15.38 -29.46 -32.10
N ALA A 56 -15.85 -28.48 -32.89
CA ALA A 56 -16.17 -28.71 -34.29
C ALA A 56 -14.94 -29.07 -35.16
N GLY A 57 -13.77 -28.53 -34.80
CA GLY A 57 -12.48 -28.92 -35.38
C GLY A 57 -12.08 -30.33 -34.98
N GLN A 58 -12.15 -30.65 -33.69
CA GLN A 58 -11.84 -31.97 -33.15
C GLN A 58 -12.75 -33.07 -33.76
N LEU A 59 -14.04 -32.81 -33.90
CA LEU A 59 -14.98 -33.73 -34.52
C LEU A 59 -14.69 -34.02 -36.01
N LYS A 60 -14.09 -33.04 -36.72
CA LYS A 60 -13.64 -33.23 -38.11
C LYS A 60 -12.33 -34.02 -38.23
N THR A 61 -11.44 -33.86 -37.25
CA THR A 61 -10.12 -34.52 -37.25
C THR A 61 -10.10 -35.80 -36.45
N ALA A 62 -11.14 -36.04 -35.61
CA ALA A 62 -11.22 -37.21 -34.75
C ALA A 62 -11.24 -38.52 -35.58
N ARG A 63 -10.10 -39.20 -35.60
CA ARG A 63 -9.98 -40.61 -36.03
C ARG A 63 -10.47 -41.57 -34.96
N ASP A 64 -10.54 -41.13 -33.67
CA ASP A 64 -11.01 -41.94 -32.56
C ASP A 64 -12.53 -41.83 -32.38
N ARG A 65 -13.22 -42.92 -32.72
CA ARG A 65 -14.68 -43.05 -32.57
C ARG A 65 -15.15 -43.00 -31.09
N ALA A 66 -14.28 -43.19 -30.12
CA ALA A 66 -14.65 -43.25 -28.71
C ALA A 66 -15.00 -41.87 -28.11
N ALA A 67 -14.30 -40.82 -28.42
CA ALA A 67 -14.53 -39.45 -27.88
C ALA A 67 -15.59 -38.65 -28.66
N ALA A 68 -16.00 -39.12 -29.84
CA ALA A 68 -16.95 -38.42 -30.70
C ALA A 68 -18.34 -38.19 -30.08
N PRO A 69 -18.96 -39.12 -29.32
CA PRO A 69 -20.26 -38.89 -28.74
C PRO A 69 -20.26 -37.86 -27.64
N GLU A 70 -19.22 -37.79 -26.79
CA GLU A 70 -19.11 -36.81 -25.70
C GLU A 70 -18.92 -35.38 -26.26
N LEU A 71 -18.05 -35.21 -27.24
CA LEU A 71 -17.84 -33.91 -27.92
C LEU A 71 -19.11 -33.44 -28.65
N ALA A 72 -19.86 -34.34 -29.26
CA ALA A 72 -21.13 -34.03 -29.90
C ALA A 72 -22.20 -33.60 -28.89
N GLU A 73 -22.22 -34.21 -27.72
CA GLU A 73 -23.13 -33.84 -26.64
C GLU A 73 -22.73 -32.48 -26.04
N GLU A 74 -21.45 -32.20 -25.81
CA GLU A 74 -20.96 -30.90 -25.35
C GLU A 74 -21.33 -29.82 -26.38
N GLN A 75 -21.12 -30.05 -27.64
CA GLN A 75 -21.54 -29.14 -28.70
C GLN A 75 -23.03 -28.85 -28.66
N ARG A 76 -23.86 -29.88 -28.45
CA ARG A 76 -25.31 -29.74 -28.30
C ARG A 76 -25.68 -28.91 -27.07
N ARG A 77 -25.02 -29.13 -25.94
CA ARG A 77 -25.21 -28.35 -24.70
C ARG A 77 -24.92 -26.85 -24.93
N ILE A 78 -23.82 -26.50 -25.62
CA ILE A 78 -23.48 -25.10 -25.96
C ILE A 78 -24.58 -24.49 -26.83
N LEU A 79 -25.05 -25.20 -27.87
CA LEU A 79 -26.12 -24.70 -28.74
C LEU A 79 -27.45 -24.55 -28.02
N LEU A 80 -27.74 -25.42 -27.06
CA LEU A 80 -28.94 -25.34 -26.22
C LEU A 80 -28.86 -24.17 -25.22
N ALA A 81 -27.68 -23.94 -24.63
CA ALA A 81 -27.42 -22.81 -23.71
C ALA A 81 -27.58 -21.46 -24.43
N THR A 82 -27.00 -21.34 -25.63
CA THR A 82 -27.12 -20.11 -26.44
C THR A 82 -28.46 -19.99 -27.16
N ARG A 83 -29.22 -21.09 -27.27
CA ARG A 83 -30.49 -21.20 -28.05
C ARG A 83 -30.38 -20.68 -29.47
N GLU A 84 -29.21 -20.80 -30.07
CA GLU A 84 -28.92 -20.33 -31.43
C GLU A 84 -28.28 -21.42 -32.28
N SER A 85 -28.43 -21.30 -33.60
CA SER A 85 -27.67 -22.12 -34.53
C SER A 85 -26.25 -21.58 -34.67
N ARG A 86 -25.32 -22.43 -35.07
CA ARG A 86 -23.91 -22.05 -35.34
C ARG A 86 -23.79 -20.82 -36.27
N ARG A 87 -24.60 -20.77 -37.34
CA ARG A 87 -24.56 -19.67 -38.29
C ARG A 87 -25.09 -18.36 -37.70
N THR A 88 -26.15 -18.41 -36.91
CA THR A 88 -26.72 -17.22 -36.25
C THR A 88 -25.84 -16.70 -35.15
N LEU A 89 -25.21 -17.57 -34.37
CA LEU A 89 -24.27 -17.18 -33.32
C LEU A 89 -23.03 -16.50 -33.92
N ALA A 90 -22.42 -17.08 -34.98
CA ALA A 90 -21.30 -16.47 -35.68
C ALA A 90 -21.62 -15.06 -36.19
N ARG A 91 -22.78 -14.93 -36.89
CA ARG A 91 -23.20 -13.62 -37.42
C ARG A 91 -23.46 -12.59 -36.32
N ARG A 92 -23.97 -13.01 -35.17
CA ARG A 92 -24.19 -12.08 -34.04
C ARG A 92 -22.90 -11.65 -33.40
N LEU A 93 -21.96 -12.57 -33.20
CA LEU A 93 -20.64 -12.22 -32.67
C LEU A 93 -19.90 -11.25 -33.60
N SER A 94 -19.90 -11.50 -34.91
CA SER A 94 -19.30 -10.55 -35.87
C SER A 94 -19.93 -9.16 -35.80
N ARG A 95 -21.27 -9.07 -35.71
CA ARG A 95 -21.96 -7.78 -35.54
C ARG A 95 -21.61 -7.12 -34.19
N LEU A 96 -21.51 -7.88 -33.11
CA LEU A 96 -21.12 -7.34 -31.82
C LEU A 96 -19.70 -6.80 -31.83
N GLU A 97 -18.79 -7.46 -32.54
CA GLU A 97 -17.41 -7.00 -32.75
C GLU A 97 -17.38 -5.68 -33.55
N ASP A 98 -18.15 -5.57 -34.63
CA ASP A 98 -18.28 -4.33 -35.39
C ASP A 98 -18.81 -3.18 -34.51
N PHE A 99 -19.85 -3.42 -33.71
CA PHE A 99 -20.39 -2.41 -32.81
C PHE A 99 -19.38 -2.03 -31.72
N GLN A 100 -18.65 -2.99 -31.17
CA GLN A 100 -17.61 -2.72 -30.18
C GLN A 100 -16.50 -1.86 -30.78
N GLN A 101 -16.01 -2.19 -31.97
CA GLN A 101 -14.99 -1.39 -32.65
C GLN A 101 -15.45 0.05 -32.89
N ARG A 102 -16.69 0.23 -33.37
CA ARG A 102 -17.29 1.57 -33.57
C ARG A 102 -17.43 2.34 -32.24
N TYR A 103 -17.83 1.66 -31.19
CA TYR A 103 -17.95 2.25 -29.84
C TYR A 103 -16.60 2.70 -29.32
N ASP A 104 -15.55 1.84 -29.44
CA ASP A 104 -14.21 2.16 -29.00
C ASP A 104 -13.56 3.26 -29.86
N ALA A 105 -13.88 3.32 -31.17
CA ALA A 105 -13.47 4.42 -32.04
C ALA A 105 -14.11 5.74 -31.60
N ALA A 106 -15.44 5.77 -31.39
CA ALA A 106 -16.14 6.97 -30.95
C ALA A 106 -15.65 7.48 -29.59
N LYS A 107 -15.30 6.57 -28.66
CA LYS A 107 -14.66 6.94 -27.39
C LYS A 107 -13.32 7.59 -27.56
N ARG A 108 -12.48 7.02 -28.44
CA ARG A 108 -11.17 7.61 -28.76
C ARG A 108 -11.29 9.00 -29.35
N ASP A 109 -12.22 9.17 -30.30
CA ASP A 109 -12.46 10.46 -30.94
C ASP A 109 -12.98 11.51 -29.93
N LEU A 110 -13.91 11.11 -29.06
CA LEU A 110 -14.39 11.99 -27.98
C LEU A 110 -13.26 12.38 -27.02
N ALA A 111 -12.40 11.46 -26.63
CA ALA A 111 -11.25 11.74 -25.79
C ALA A 111 -10.24 12.65 -26.49
N ALA A 112 -9.88 12.34 -27.74
CA ALA A 112 -8.92 13.13 -28.55
C ALA A 112 -9.38 14.58 -28.74
N GLY A 113 -10.66 14.80 -29.02
CA GLY A 113 -11.24 16.15 -29.16
C GLY A 113 -11.21 16.97 -27.85
N ASN A 114 -11.04 16.31 -26.70
CA ASN A 114 -11.04 16.99 -25.37
C ASN A 114 -9.68 17.02 -24.67
N LEU A 115 -8.57 16.62 -25.31
CA LEU A 115 -7.21 16.68 -24.72
C LEU A 115 -6.79 18.11 -24.34
N ARG A 116 -7.23 19.12 -25.10
CA ARG A 116 -6.96 20.52 -24.79
C ARG A 116 -7.58 20.95 -23.43
N LEU A 117 -8.70 20.36 -23.06
CA LEU A 117 -9.34 20.60 -21.75
C LEU A 117 -8.43 20.09 -20.63
N VAL A 118 -7.84 18.91 -20.77
CA VAL A 118 -6.88 18.35 -19.80
C VAL A 118 -5.71 19.29 -19.59
N ILE A 119 -5.09 19.75 -20.68
CA ILE A 119 -3.94 20.67 -20.62
C ILE A 119 -4.32 21.97 -19.90
N SER A 120 -5.49 22.54 -20.17
CA SER A 120 -5.96 23.76 -19.54
C SER A 120 -6.15 23.62 -18.01
N ILE A 121 -6.58 22.44 -17.57
CA ILE A 121 -6.74 22.12 -16.15
C ILE A 121 -5.39 21.84 -15.51
N ALA A 122 -4.54 21.01 -16.12
CA ALA A 122 -3.21 20.64 -15.62
C ALA A 122 -2.30 21.85 -15.41
N LYS A 123 -2.38 22.90 -16.27
CA LYS A 123 -1.63 24.15 -16.11
C LYS A 123 -1.77 24.78 -14.72
N ARG A 124 -2.92 24.66 -14.06
CA ARG A 124 -3.18 25.23 -12.73
C ARG A 124 -2.53 24.44 -11.59
N TYR A 125 -2.03 23.23 -11.88
CA TYR A 125 -1.42 22.32 -10.90
C TYR A 125 0.10 22.19 -11.05
N ARG A 126 0.73 23.04 -11.89
CA ARG A 126 2.18 23.08 -12.05
C ARG A 126 2.90 23.38 -10.72
N ASN A 127 4.13 22.94 -10.62
CA ASN A 127 5.04 23.17 -9.48
C ASN A 127 4.52 22.60 -8.14
N ARG A 128 3.75 21.51 -8.20
CA ARG A 128 3.22 20.83 -7.02
C ARG A 128 3.90 19.48 -6.72
N GLY A 129 5.09 19.24 -7.31
CA GLY A 129 5.89 18.04 -7.04
C GLY A 129 5.80 16.95 -8.12
N LEU A 130 4.99 17.15 -9.14
CA LEU A 130 4.95 16.29 -10.35
C LEU A 130 5.36 17.08 -11.58
N SER A 131 5.94 16.38 -12.57
CA SER A 131 6.24 16.97 -13.86
C SER A 131 4.94 17.38 -14.57
N PHE A 132 5.02 18.37 -15.47
CA PHE A 132 3.82 18.80 -16.21
C PHE A 132 3.28 17.71 -17.13
N LEU A 133 4.16 16.86 -17.65
CA LEU A 133 3.75 15.73 -18.50
C LEU A 133 3.01 14.66 -17.69
N ASP A 134 3.46 14.37 -16.47
CA ASP A 134 2.79 13.42 -15.59
C ASP A 134 1.40 13.92 -15.19
N LEU A 135 1.26 15.22 -14.91
CA LEU A 135 -0.05 15.83 -14.62
C LEU A 135 -1.00 15.70 -15.83
N ILE A 136 -0.49 15.83 -17.06
CA ILE A 136 -1.29 15.63 -18.27
C ILE A 136 -1.70 14.15 -18.38
N GLN A 137 -0.80 13.19 -18.15
CA GLN A 137 -1.10 11.77 -18.24
C GLN A 137 -2.14 11.33 -17.21
N GLU A 138 -2.00 11.76 -15.97
CA GLU A 138 -3.00 11.50 -14.94
C GLU A 138 -4.34 12.18 -15.26
N GLY A 139 -4.30 13.39 -15.80
CA GLY A 139 -5.48 14.09 -16.30
C GLY A 139 -6.15 13.36 -17.46
N ASN A 140 -5.38 12.77 -18.39
CA ASN A 140 -5.89 11.94 -19.49
C ASN A 140 -6.55 10.66 -18.95
N SER A 141 -5.98 10.03 -17.92
CA SER A 141 -6.61 8.90 -17.22
C SER A 141 -7.98 9.30 -16.63
N GLY A 142 -8.05 10.49 -16.03
CA GLY A 142 -9.30 11.07 -15.55
C GLY A 142 -10.31 11.32 -16.68
N LEU A 143 -9.85 11.87 -17.82
CA LEU A 143 -10.68 12.08 -19.01
C LEU A 143 -11.24 10.75 -19.53
N MET A 144 -10.44 9.70 -19.65
CA MET A 144 -10.89 8.38 -20.10
C MET A 144 -11.99 7.82 -19.20
N ARG A 145 -11.83 7.95 -17.87
CA ARG A 145 -12.90 7.59 -16.90
C ARG A 145 -14.17 8.40 -17.08
N ALA A 146 -14.04 9.68 -17.42
CA ALA A 146 -15.19 10.53 -17.71
C ALA A 146 -15.90 10.06 -18.98
N VAL A 147 -15.18 9.75 -20.07
CA VAL A 147 -15.74 9.21 -21.31
C VAL A 147 -16.50 7.91 -21.05
N ASP A 148 -15.95 7.01 -20.25
CA ASP A 148 -16.58 5.72 -19.91
C ASP A 148 -17.90 5.85 -19.13
N LYS A 149 -18.03 6.90 -18.33
CA LYS A 149 -19.18 7.09 -17.44
C LYS A 149 -20.14 8.17 -17.91
N PHE A 150 -19.85 8.83 -19.03
CA PHE A 150 -20.68 9.92 -19.54
C PHE A 150 -22.01 9.40 -20.09
N GLU A 151 -23.10 9.98 -19.64
CA GLU A 151 -24.47 9.69 -20.07
C GLU A 151 -25.04 10.93 -20.77
N HIS A 152 -25.02 10.97 -22.10
CA HIS A 152 -25.52 12.10 -22.90
C HIS A 152 -27.01 12.39 -22.68
N ALA A 153 -27.80 11.35 -22.33
CA ALA A 153 -29.24 11.47 -22.10
C ALA A 153 -29.59 12.42 -20.95
N ARG A 154 -28.64 12.74 -20.06
CA ARG A 154 -28.84 13.71 -18.95
C ARG A 154 -28.83 15.18 -19.40
N GLY A 155 -28.48 15.47 -20.64
CA GLY A 155 -28.52 16.84 -21.22
C GLY A 155 -27.34 17.76 -20.81
N PHE A 156 -26.41 17.30 -19.98
CA PHE A 156 -25.24 18.10 -19.56
C PHE A 156 -24.14 18.07 -20.62
N LYS A 157 -23.39 19.20 -20.73
CA LYS A 157 -22.19 19.25 -21.57
C LYS A 157 -21.13 18.32 -21.02
N PHE A 158 -20.45 17.57 -21.90
CA PHE A 158 -19.37 16.66 -21.55
C PHE A 158 -18.25 17.35 -20.74
N SER A 159 -17.85 18.57 -21.13
CA SER A 159 -16.80 19.32 -20.45
C SER A 159 -17.07 19.57 -18.96
N THR A 160 -18.33 19.81 -18.57
CA THR A 160 -18.72 20.02 -17.18
C THR A 160 -18.45 18.76 -16.34
N TYR A 161 -18.85 17.62 -16.88
CA TYR A 161 -18.62 16.33 -16.22
C TYR A 161 -17.15 15.91 -16.21
N ALA A 162 -16.46 16.05 -17.34
CA ALA A 162 -15.06 15.70 -17.50
C ALA A 162 -14.14 16.52 -16.59
N THR A 163 -14.41 17.82 -16.40
CA THR A 163 -13.61 18.70 -15.53
C THR A 163 -13.49 18.16 -14.11
N TRP A 164 -14.58 17.59 -13.57
CA TRP A 164 -14.55 17.00 -12.23
C TRP A 164 -13.62 15.78 -12.16
N TRP A 165 -13.73 14.87 -13.13
CA TRP A 165 -12.91 13.64 -13.17
C TRP A 165 -11.44 13.95 -13.42
N ILE A 166 -11.13 14.89 -14.31
CA ILE A 166 -9.76 15.34 -14.60
C ILE A 166 -9.14 15.95 -13.34
N ARG A 167 -9.87 16.85 -12.67
CA ARG A 167 -9.42 17.48 -11.42
C ARG A 167 -9.16 16.44 -10.33
N GLN A 168 -10.09 15.52 -10.13
CA GLN A 168 -9.98 14.46 -9.15
C GLN A 168 -8.76 13.56 -9.40
N ALA A 169 -8.52 13.18 -10.67
CA ALA A 169 -7.37 12.35 -11.03
C ALA A 169 -6.04 13.08 -10.77
N ILE A 170 -5.92 14.35 -11.20
CA ILE A 170 -4.72 15.16 -10.99
C ILE A 170 -4.46 15.38 -9.49
N THR A 171 -5.48 15.77 -8.72
CA THR A 171 -5.32 16.01 -7.28
C THR A 171 -4.92 14.75 -6.53
N ARG A 172 -5.50 13.62 -6.89
CA ARG A 172 -5.14 12.33 -6.31
C ARG A 172 -3.72 11.91 -6.67
N ALA A 173 -3.31 12.09 -7.93
CA ALA A 173 -1.94 11.79 -8.36
C ALA A 173 -0.92 12.66 -7.60
N ILE A 174 -1.20 13.95 -7.40
CA ILE A 174 -0.36 14.83 -6.60
C ILE A 174 -0.26 14.33 -5.15
N ALA A 175 -1.37 13.92 -4.53
CA ALA A 175 -1.34 13.41 -3.16
C ALA A 175 -0.53 12.10 -3.05
N ASP A 176 -0.65 11.22 -4.05
CA ASP A 176 -0.04 9.89 -4.04
C ASP A 176 1.44 9.86 -4.47
N GLN A 177 1.86 10.75 -5.38
CA GLN A 177 3.14 10.62 -6.11
C GLN A 177 4.07 11.85 -5.98
N SER A 178 3.61 12.98 -5.42
CA SER A 178 4.42 14.22 -5.38
C SER A 178 5.57 14.20 -4.39
N ARG A 179 5.65 13.20 -3.53
CA ARG A 179 6.64 13.11 -2.44
C ARG A 179 7.50 11.87 -2.60
N THR A 180 8.80 12.01 -2.35
CA THR A 180 9.76 10.88 -2.32
C THR A 180 9.35 9.85 -1.26
N ILE A 181 8.97 10.30 -0.08
CA ILE A 181 8.37 9.46 0.96
C ILE A 181 6.86 9.64 0.86
N ARG A 182 6.16 8.58 0.42
CA ARG A 182 4.71 8.58 0.23
C ARG A 182 3.98 8.86 1.55
N VAL A 183 3.01 9.75 1.49
CA VAL A 183 2.12 10.10 2.61
C VAL A 183 0.68 9.70 2.26
N PRO A 184 -0.09 9.10 3.18
CA PRO A 184 -1.51 8.82 2.97
C PRO A 184 -2.32 10.06 2.61
N VAL A 185 -3.38 9.89 1.79
CA VAL A 185 -4.17 11.03 1.25
C VAL A 185 -4.78 11.89 2.37
N HIS A 186 -5.33 11.26 3.43
CA HIS A 186 -5.90 12.00 4.56
C HIS A 186 -4.87 12.87 5.28
N MET A 187 -3.63 12.39 5.41
CA MET A 187 -2.54 13.20 6.00
C MET A 187 -2.12 14.34 5.07
N ALA A 188 -2.12 14.11 3.74
CA ALA A 188 -1.87 15.16 2.76
C ALA A 188 -2.93 16.28 2.84
N ASP A 189 -4.19 15.94 3.07
CA ASP A 189 -5.29 16.89 3.27
C ASP A 189 -5.10 17.69 4.57
N THR A 190 -4.73 17.02 5.66
CA THR A 190 -4.41 17.67 6.94
C THR A 190 -3.22 18.62 6.81
N ILE A 191 -2.13 18.21 6.15
CA ILE A 191 -0.98 19.07 5.85
C ILE A 191 -1.41 20.31 5.06
N ASN A 192 -2.25 20.16 4.04
CA ASN A 192 -2.74 21.27 3.25
C ASN A 192 -3.63 22.22 4.09
N ARG A 193 -4.46 21.67 4.97
CA ARG A 193 -5.27 22.45 5.92
C ARG A 193 -4.38 23.26 6.86
N LEU A 194 -3.38 22.65 7.49
CA LEU A 194 -2.44 23.35 8.36
C LEU A 194 -1.69 24.45 7.62
N ARG A 195 -1.18 24.19 6.42
CA ARG A 195 -0.51 25.22 5.60
C ARG A 195 -1.40 26.41 5.26
N ASN A 196 -2.68 26.17 4.98
CA ASN A 196 -3.61 27.25 4.70
C ASN A 196 -3.89 28.09 5.97
N LEU A 197 -4.01 27.45 7.13
CA LEU A 197 -4.16 28.13 8.42
C LEU A 197 -2.92 28.95 8.77
N THR A 198 -1.71 28.36 8.62
CA THR A 198 -0.44 29.06 8.83
C THR A 198 -0.34 30.30 7.94
N ARG A 199 -0.70 30.19 6.65
CA ARG A 199 -0.68 31.32 5.71
C ARG A 199 -1.68 32.40 6.11
N GLY A 200 -2.89 32.02 6.53
CA GLY A 200 -3.89 32.96 7.04
C GLY A 200 -3.42 33.69 8.30
N PHE A 201 -2.82 32.95 9.22
CA PHE A 201 -2.26 33.51 10.45
C PHE A 201 -1.11 34.51 10.17
N LEU A 202 -0.18 34.12 9.28
CA LEU A 202 0.92 35.00 8.85
C LEU A 202 0.40 36.29 8.21
N GLN A 203 -0.67 36.22 7.40
CA GLN A 203 -1.28 37.42 6.80
C GLN A 203 -1.95 38.34 7.82
N SER A 204 -2.53 37.78 8.90
CA SER A 204 -3.24 38.54 9.92
C SER A 204 -2.32 39.08 11.02
N GLN A 205 -1.31 38.31 11.44
CA GLN A 205 -0.46 38.61 12.59
C GLN A 205 0.97 39.05 12.22
N GLY A 206 1.39 38.88 10.95
CA GLY A 206 2.73 39.23 10.46
C GLY A 206 3.86 38.34 10.97
N ARG A 207 3.57 37.29 11.75
CA ARG A 207 4.53 36.30 12.28
C ARG A 207 4.11 34.87 11.98
N GLU A 208 5.04 33.95 12.01
CA GLU A 208 4.72 32.53 11.94
C GLU A 208 4.06 32.02 13.24
N PRO A 209 2.99 31.21 13.17
CA PRO A 209 2.36 30.65 14.35
C PRO A 209 3.23 29.56 14.99
N THR A 210 3.11 29.38 16.30
CA THR A 210 3.69 28.23 17.02
C THR A 210 2.90 26.97 16.74
N VAL A 211 3.48 25.79 17.05
CA VAL A 211 2.78 24.51 16.84
C VAL A 211 1.51 24.42 17.66
N GLU A 212 1.51 24.99 18.87
CA GLU A 212 0.36 25.05 19.78
C GLU A 212 -0.77 25.91 19.19
N GLU A 213 -0.45 27.11 18.67
CA GLU A 213 -1.42 27.99 18.00
C GLU A 213 -2.03 27.35 16.75
N ILE A 214 -1.22 26.62 15.96
CA ILE A 214 -1.71 25.88 14.80
C ILE A 214 -2.62 24.74 15.22
N ALA A 215 -2.28 24.01 16.29
CA ALA A 215 -3.08 22.92 16.83
C ALA A 215 -4.46 23.42 17.28
N GLU A 216 -4.51 24.55 17.99
CA GLU A 216 -5.74 25.20 18.43
C GLU A 216 -6.61 25.64 17.24
N LEU A 217 -6.01 26.34 16.26
CA LEU A 217 -6.71 26.78 15.06
C LEU A 217 -7.24 25.62 14.19
N ALA A 218 -6.52 24.49 14.18
CA ALA A 218 -6.91 23.30 13.44
C ALA A 218 -7.90 22.40 14.23
N GLY A 219 -8.03 22.60 15.54
CA GLY A 219 -8.81 21.72 16.42
C GLY A 219 -8.22 20.31 16.52
N LEU A 220 -6.88 20.21 16.57
CA LEU A 220 -6.14 18.96 16.66
C LEU A 220 -5.35 18.91 17.99
N PRO A 221 -5.06 17.72 18.54
CA PRO A 221 -4.11 17.57 19.64
C PRO A 221 -2.73 18.10 19.23
N VAL A 222 -1.99 18.72 20.17
CA VAL A 222 -0.66 19.30 19.90
C VAL A 222 0.31 18.25 19.36
N GLU A 223 0.30 17.03 19.89
CA GLU A 223 1.14 15.91 19.44
C GLU A 223 0.88 15.52 18.00
N GLU A 224 -0.40 15.49 17.58
CA GLU A 224 -0.79 15.20 16.20
C GLU A 224 -0.37 16.34 15.26
N ALA A 225 -0.57 17.59 15.65
CA ALA A 225 -0.15 18.75 14.88
C ALA A 225 1.37 18.77 14.68
N GLU A 226 2.15 18.43 15.71
CA GLU A 226 3.62 18.32 15.62
C GLU A 226 4.04 17.17 14.68
N CYS A 227 3.40 16.03 14.78
CA CYS A 227 3.65 14.90 13.87
C CYS A 227 3.39 15.27 12.41
N VAL A 228 2.23 15.89 12.13
CA VAL A 228 1.86 16.37 10.79
C VAL A 228 2.84 17.44 10.29
N TRP A 229 3.28 18.34 11.17
CA TRP A 229 4.27 19.37 10.84
C TRP A 229 5.63 18.76 10.45
N ARG A 230 6.10 17.74 11.20
CA ARG A 230 7.31 16.98 10.84
C ARG A 230 7.17 16.28 9.49
N MET A 231 6.03 15.65 9.22
CA MET A 231 5.73 15.01 7.91
C MET A 231 5.60 16.03 6.77
N SER A 232 5.31 17.29 7.07
CA SER A 232 5.19 18.36 6.07
C SER A 232 6.51 18.71 5.41
N ARG A 233 7.66 18.44 6.05
CA ARG A 233 8.99 18.72 5.53
C ARG A 233 9.25 17.92 4.25
N ARG A 234 9.96 18.53 3.31
CA ARG A 234 10.39 17.86 2.07
C ARG A 234 11.82 17.37 2.22
N CYS A 235 12.14 16.26 1.59
CA CYS A 235 13.52 15.81 1.45
C CYS A 235 14.33 16.83 0.63
N VAL A 236 15.55 17.07 1.04
CA VAL A 236 16.53 17.89 0.33
C VAL A 236 17.42 16.96 -0.47
N SER A 237 17.88 17.37 -1.66
CA SER A 237 18.84 16.60 -2.44
C SER A 237 20.21 16.65 -1.77
N LEU A 238 20.90 15.52 -1.70
CA LEU A 238 22.29 15.48 -1.24
C LEU A 238 23.24 16.20 -2.22
N ASP A 239 22.89 16.24 -3.50
CA ASP A 239 23.67 16.93 -4.54
C ASP A 239 23.36 18.44 -4.62
N GLN A 240 22.55 18.96 -3.71
CA GLN A 240 22.25 20.39 -3.70
C GLN A 240 23.49 21.17 -3.27
N PRO A 241 23.94 22.21 -4.05
CA PRO A 241 25.04 23.07 -3.64
C PRO A 241 24.66 23.91 -2.43
N LEU A 242 25.60 24.16 -1.53
CA LEU A 242 25.39 24.90 -0.28
C LEU A 242 25.35 26.42 -0.45
N GLY A 243 25.92 26.95 -1.52
CA GLY A 243 25.94 28.39 -1.80
C GLY A 243 26.25 28.74 -3.25
N GLU A 244 26.07 29.99 -3.63
CA GLU A 244 26.51 30.52 -4.92
C GLU A 244 28.04 30.64 -4.92
N GLY A 245 28.75 29.70 -5.54
CA GLY A 245 30.20 29.69 -5.69
C GLY A 245 30.95 28.69 -4.81
N ASP A 246 30.26 27.89 -4.01
CA ASP A 246 30.87 26.82 -3.23
C ASP A 246 30.75 25.50 -4.01
N GLU A 247 31.88 24.81 -4.22
CA GLU A 247 31.93 23.51 -4.92
C GLU A 247 31.36 22.36 -4.04
N GLY A 248 31.08 22.64 -2.74
CA GLY A 248 30.60 21.65 -1.78
C GLY A 248 29.10 21.32 -1.93
N THR A 249 28.76 20.04 -1.77
CA THR A 249 27.38 19.52 -1.77
C THR A 249 26.89 19.23 -0.35
N VAL A 250 25.56 19.24 -0.12
CA VAL A 250 24.96 18.86 1.19
C VAL A 250 25.40 17.48 1.63
N GLY A 251 25.66 16.55 0.68
CA GLY A 251 26.09 15.19 0.96
C GLY A 251 27.42 15.09 1.67
N GLU A 252 28.34 16.04 1.42
CA GLU A 252 29.68 16.06 2.06
C GLU A 252 29.64 16.38 3.56
N PHE A 253 28.55 17.03 4.01
CA PHE A 253 28.36 17.37 5.42
C PHE A 253 27.61 16.28 6.21
N VAL A 254 27.11 15.25 5.54
CA VAL A 254 26.46 14.13 6.22
C VAL A 254 27.52 13.15 6.68
N SER A 255 27.68 13.01 8.01
CA SER A 255 28.62 12.03 8.59
C SER A 255 28.22 10.59 8.25
N ASP A 256 29.19 9.77 7.87
CA ASP A 256 28.97 8.33 7.71
C ASP A 256 28.88 7.69 9.10
N GLN A 257 27.69 7.21 9.46
CA GLN A 257 27.45 6.50 10.72
C GLN A 257 27.78 5.01 10.63
N ARG A 258 28.19 4.53 9.46
CA ARG A 258 28.58 3.11 9.26
C ARG A 258 30.06 2.87 9.52
N GLU A 259 30.88 3.92 9.57
CA GLU A 259 32.26 3.78 9.99
C GLU A 259 32.29 3.34 11.44
N ASP A 260 32.82 2.17 11.68
CA ASP A 260 33.14 1.67 13.03
C ASP A 260 34.19 2.61 13.64
N ASP A 261 33.78 3.37 14.65
CA ASP A 261 34.70 4.24 15.40
C ASP A 261 35.73 3.33 16.10
N PRO A 262 37.02 3.42 15.71
CA PRO A 262 38.09 2.58 16.31
C PRO A 262 38.15 2.71 17.84
N LEU A 263 37.83 3.89 18.38
CA LEU A 263 37.74 4.14 19.82
C LEU A 263 36.58 3.36 20.48
N ARG A 264 35.45 3.25 19.79
CA ARG A 264 34.31 2.47 20.28
C ARG A 264 34.62 1.00 20.35
N ASP A 265 35.30 0.48 19.34
CA ASP A 265 35.76 -0.94 19.33
C ASP A 265 36.80 -1.22 20.40
N LEU A 266 37.77 -0.34 20.54
CA LEU A 266 38.77 -0.43 21.60
C LEU A 266 38.10 -0.38 22.99
N ASN A 267 37.22 0.56 23.23
CA ASN A 267 36.48 0.67 24.48
C ASN A 267 35.60 -0.57 24.75
N SER A 268 34.98 -1.15 23.72
CA SER A 268 34.22 -2.39 23.83
C SER A 268 35.10 -3.58 24.21
N GLN A 269 36.28 -3.69 23.61
CA GLN A 269 37.24 -4.73 23.93
C GLN A 269 37.81 -4.55 25.34
N ALA A 270 38.14 -3.31 25.71
CA ALA A 270 38.63 -3.00 27.07
C ALA A 270 37.57 -3.33 28.12
N LEU A 271 36.29 -2.97 27.86
CA LEU A 271 35.17 -3.32 28.73
C LEU A 271 34.99 -4.83 28.86
N LYS A 272 35.02 -5.59 27.76
CA LYS A 272 34.95 -7.06 27.77
C LYS A 272 36.11 -7.67 28.61
N SER A 273 37.31 -7.15 28.44
CA SER A 273 38.47 -7.57 29.22
C SER A 273 38.32 -7.30 30.72
N SER A 274 37.82 -6.09 31.06
CA SER A 274 37.57 -5.68 32.45
C SER A 274 36.47 -6.48 33.11
N ILE A 275 35.36 -6.77 32.37
CA ILE A 275 34.30 -7.68 32.83
C ILE A 275 34.88 -9.10 33.05
N GLY A 276 35.76 -9.59 32.13
CA GLY A 276 36.40 -10.88 32.26
C GLY A 276 37.21 -11.01 33.55
N LYS A 277 38.04 -10.01 33.86
CA LYS A 277 38.81 -9.93 35.12
C LYS A 277 37.91 -9.88 36.35
N ALA A 278 36.84 -9.07 36.33
CA ALA A 278 35.91 -9.02 37.46
C ALA A 278 35.24 -10.38 37.71
N LEU A 279 34.93 -11.14 36.67
CA LEU A 279 34.33 -12.47 36.81
C LEU A 279 35.30 -13.53 37.31
N GLU A 280 36.62 -13.31 37.23
CA GLU A 280 37.64 -14.25 37.77
C GLU A 280 37.55 -14.39 39.30
N GLY A 281 37.08 -13.36 40.00
CA GLY A 281 36.86 -13.40 41.44
C GLY A 281 35.68 -14.28 41.90
N LEU A 282 34.86 -14.77 40.96
CA LEU A 282 33.71 -15.62 41.25
C LEU A 282 34.09 -17.11 41.18
N SER A 283 33.34 -17.96 41.90
CA SER A 283 33.47 -19.43 41.74
C SER A 283 33.07 -19.84 40.31
N TYR A 284 33.57 -20.98 39.81
CA TYR A 284 33.32 -21.47 38.48
C TYR A 284 31.80 -21.51 38.13
N ARG A 285 30.98 -22.01 39.07
CA ARG A 285 29.55 -22.10 38.88
C ARG A 285 28.85 -20.71 38.82
N GLU A 286 29.24 -19.79 39.67
CA GLU A 286 28.73 -18.43 39.70
C GLU A 286 29.11 -17.71 38.39
N ARG A 287 30.31 -17.85 37.91
CA ARG A 287 30.83 -17.25 36.69
C ARG A 287 30.07 -17.72 35.46
N GLU A 288 29.89 -19.03 35.28
CA GLU A 288 29.24 -19.59 34.13
C GLU A 288 27.74 -19.25 34.12
N ILE A 289 27.06 -19.23 35.27
CA ILE A 289 25.67 -18.81 35.38
C ILE A 289 25.50 -17.32 34.95
N ILE A 290 26.41 -16.44 35.41
CA ILE A 290 26.38 -15.01 35.01
C ILE A 290 26.68 -14.87 33.51
N ARG A 291 27.67 -15.60 32.96
CA ARG A 291 27.99 -15.56 31.54
C ARG A 291 26.82 -15.93 30.66
N LEU A 292 26.13 -17.02 30.97
CA LEU A 292 24.96 -17.47 30.21
C LEU A 292 23.77 -16.53 30.41
N ARG A 293 23.54 -16.09 31.64
CA ARG A 293 22.39 -15.23 31.98
C ARG A 293 22.44 -13.87 31.27
N PHE A 294 23.63 -13.28 31.19
CA PHE A 294 23.83 -11.96 30.58
C PHE A 294 24.38 -12.03 29.14
N GLY A 295 24.46 -13.22 28.55
CA GLY A 295 24.92 -13.39 27.16
C GLY A 295 26.37 -13.03 26.93
N LEU A 296 27.24 -13.16 27.97
CA LEU A 296 28.66 -12.81 27.85
C LEU A 296 29.50 -13.91 27.18
N ALA A 297 28.92 -15.11 26.96
CA ALA A 297 29.56 -16.22 26.26
C ALA A 297 29.26 -16.19 24.76
N ASP A 298 27.99 -16.32 24.40
CA ASP A 298 27.52 -16.57 23.04
C ASP A 298 26.72 -15.39 22.48
N GLY A 299 26.62 -14.29 23.21
CA GLY A 299 25.78 -13.15 22.86
C GLY A 299 24.27 -13.35 23.11
N CYS A 300 23.86 -14.54 23.55
CA CYS A 300 22.45 -14.88 23.83
C CYS A 300 22.20 -14.91 25.35
N ALA A 301 21.20 -14.18 25.83
CA ALA A 301 20.80 -14.21 27.23
C ALA A 301 19.82 -15.38 27.48
N TYR A 302 20.22 -16.33 28.32
CA TYR A 302 19.39 -17.48 28.66
C TYR A 302 18.45 -17.18 29.82
N THR A 303 17.27 -17.82 29.83
CA THR A 303 16.29 -17.71 30.92
C THR A 303 16.75 -18.51 32.16
N LEU A 304 16.18 -18.18 33.33
CA LEU A 304 16.51 -18.89 34.59
C LEU A 304 16.19 -20.40 34.51
N GLU A 305 15.21 -20.80 33.72
CA GLU A 305 14.80 -22.19 33.51
C GLU A 305 15.80 -22.94 32.63
N GLU A 306 16.22 -22.33 31.54
CA GLU A 306 17.22 -22.90 30.65
C GLU A 306 18.58 -23.09 31.33
N VAL A 307 19.00 -22.06 32.08
CA VAL A 307 20.24 -22.19 32.89
C VAL A 307 20.06 -23.25 33.98
N GLY A 308 18.88 -23.34 34.61
CA GLY A 308 18.56 -24.37 35.59
C GLY A 308 18.67 -25.78 35.00
N SER A 309 18.19 -25.98 33.78
CA SER A 309 18.26 -27.28 33.08
C SER A 309 19.73 -27.65 32.72
N LEU A 310 20.54 -26.68 32.29
CA LEU A 310 21.95 -26.90 31.95
C LEU A 310 22.82 -27.32 33.18
N PHE A 311 22.53 -26.73 34.34
CA PHE A 311 23.31 -27.01 35.58
C PHE A 311 22.61 -28.01 36.51
N ALA A 312 21.51 -28.64 36.11
CA ALA A 312 20.68 -29.55 36.89
C ALA A 312 20.29 -29.01 38.26
N VAL A 313 19.83 -27.73 38.29
CA VAL A 313 19.38 -27.02 39.49
C VAL A 313 18.01 -26.34 39.24
N THR A 314 17.29 -26.11 40.33
CA THR A 314 15.96 -25.42 40.21
C THR A 314 16.09 -23.95 39.84
N ARG A 315 15.11 -23.40 39.17
CA ARG A 315 15.01 -21.98 38.78
C ARG A 315 15.31 -21.05 39.95
N GLU A 316 14.75 -21.32 41.12
CA GLU A 316 14.98 -20.49 42.29
C GLU A 316 16.41 -20.56 42.81
N ARG A 317 17.06 -21.73 42.67
CA ARG A 317 18.47 -21.88 43.03
C ARG A 317 19.37 -21.07 42.08
N VAL A 318 19.08 -21.03 40.79
CA VAL A 318 19.79 -20.16 39.85
C VAL A 318 19.66 -18.70 40.24
N ARG A 319 18.44 -18.24 40.59
CA ARG A 319 18.19 -16.86 41.06
C ARG A 319 19.01 -16.50 42.29
N GLN A 320 19.09 -17.43 43.25
CA GLN A 320 19.89 -17.23 44.48
C GLN A 320 21.37 -17.12 44.20
N ILE A 321 21.88 -17.95 43.25
CA ILE A 321 23.30 -17.91 42.88
C ILE A 321 23.61 -16.62 42.11
N GLU A 322 22.72 -16.20 41.20
CA GLU A 322 22.80 -14.92 40.48
C GLU A 322 22.87 -13.74 41.45
N ALA A 323 21.92 -13.66 42.42
CA ALA A 323 21.92 -12.58 43.39
C ALA A 323 23.19 -12.51 44.25
N LYS A 324 23.68 -13.68 44.71
CA LYS A 324 24.92 -13.73 45.47
C LYS A 324 26.16 -13.36 44.64
N ALA A 325 26.19 -13.77 43.38
CA ALA A 325 27.28 -13.43 42.47
C ALA A 325 27.33 -11.93 42.16
N VAL A 326 26.19 -11.32 41.93
CA VAL A 326 26.06 -9.84 41.71
C VAL A 326 26.44 -9.08 42.96
N GLU A 327 26.07 -9.57 44.16
CA GLU A 327 26.43 -8.95 45.42
C GLU A 327 27.95 -9.02 45.70
N LYS A 328 28.61 -10.17 45.40
CA LYS A 328 30.08 -10.28 45.45
C LYS A 328 30.77 -9.29 44.50
N LEU A 329 30.24 -9.10 43.28
CA LEU A 329 30.78 -8.14 42.33
C LEU A 329 30.58 -6.67 42.74
N ARG A 330 29.62 -6.38 43.65
CA ARG A 330 29.38 -5.05 44.22
C ARG A 330 30.33 -4.69 45.37
N GLN A 331 30.95 -5.67 45.98
CA GLN A 331 31.83 -5.38 47.14
C GLN A 331 33.10 -4.64 46.66
N PRO A 332 33.50 -3.57 47.35
CA PRO A 332 34.72 -2.83 47.02
C PRO A 332 35.95 -3.70 47.34
N GLY A 333 36.46 -4.39 46.35
CA GLY A 333 37.57 -5.32 46.42
C GLY A 333 37.88 -5.99 45.08
N ALA A 334 37.01 -5.81 44.11
CA ALA A 334 37.35 -6.11 42.72
C ALA A 334 38.16 -4.93 42.19
N ASP A 335 39.47 -5.16 41.93
CA ASP A 335 40.44 -4.18 41.36
C ASP A 335 40.05 -3.66 39.95
N VAL A 336 38.79 -3.71 39.58
CA VAL A 336 38.27 -3.34 38.25
C VAL A 336 37.25 -2.24 38.36
N ASP A 337 37.64 -1.01 38.05
CA ASP A 337 36.76 0.13 37.97
C ASP A 337 36.00 0.11 36.63
N LEU A 338 34.71 -0.32 36.66
CA LEU A 338 33.82 -0.32 35.52
C LEU A 338 33.11 1.02 35.34
N THR A 339 33.25 1.96 36.26
CA THR A 339 32.55 3.26 36.20
C THR A 339 33.08 4.13 35.09
N SER A 340 34.32 3.96 34.67
CA SER A 340 34.96 4.69 33.57
C SER A 340 34.32 4.40 32.18
N PHE A 341 33.64 3.26 32.03
CA PHE A 341 32.94 2.87 30.80
C PHE A 341 31.49 3.29 30.74
N VAL A 342 30.91 3.86 31.80
CA VAL A 342 29.52 4.29 31.90
C VAL A 342 29.47 5.81 31.96
N SER A 343 28.55 6.42 31.16
CA SER A 343 28.38 7.87 31.20
C SER A 343 27.97 8.38 32.59
N GLU A 344 28.49 9.51 33.02
CA GLU A 344 28.22 10.10 34.35
C GLU A 344 26.73 10.18 34.67
N SER A 345 25.89 10.49 33.70
CA SER A 345 24.43 10.54 33.85
C SER A 345 23.79 9.21 34.25
N LEU A 346 24.34 8.08 33.81
CA LEU A 346 23.91 6.72 34.18
C LEU A 346 24.45 6.33 35.54
N VAL A 347 25.67 6.72 35.87
CA VAL A 347 26.28 6.47 37.18
C VAL A 347 25.50 7.17 38.29
N GLU A 348 25.10 8.44 38.09
CA GLU A 348 24.27 9.16 39.05
C GLU A 348 22.89 8.52 39.25
N ARG A 349 22.27 8.03 38.18
CA ARG A 349 20.98 7.33 38.25
C ARG A 349 21.08 6.02 39.03
N TRP A 350 22.21 5.35 39.02
CA TRP A 350 22.44 4.10 39.76
C TRP A 350 22.88 4.31 41.22
N ARG A 351 23.44 5.49 41.52
CA ARG A 351 23.77 5.88 42.92
C ARG A 351 22.59 6.30 43.74
N LYS A 352 21.45 6.65 43.12
CA LYS A 352 20.20 6.93 43.86
C LYS A 352 19.66 5.63 44.45
N PRO A 353 19.40 5.54 45.78
CA PRO A 353 18.85 4.34 46.39
C PRO A 353 17.49 4.01 45.74
N ALA A 354 17.20 2.71 45.62
CA ALA A 354 15.99 2.17 44.97
C ALA A 354 14.66 2.67 45.58
N GLU A 355 14.68 3.29 46.75
CA GLU A 355 13.53 3.90 47.41
C GLU A 355 12.98 5.16 46.72
N ALA A 356 13.82 5.86 45.90
CA ALA A 356 13.38 7.05 45.19
C ALA A 356 12.62 6.75 43.84
N LEU A 357 12.51 5.47 43.47
CA LEU A 357 11.83 5.01 42.24
C LEU A 357 10.39 4.51 42.51
N LEU A 358 9.91 4.58 43.73
CA LEU A 358 8.58 4.11 44.18
C LEU A 358 7.62 5.26 44.53
N GLU A 359 7.89 6.49 44.11
CA GLU A 359 6.84 7.50 44.18
C GLU A 359 5.80 7.22 43.07
N PRO A 360 4.55 6.94 43.44
CA PRO A 360 3.49 6.76 42.48
C PRO A 360 3.21 8.11 41.80
N ALA A 361 3.31 8.15 40.47
CA ALA A 361 2.72 9.21 39.66
C ALA A 361 1.22 9.19 39.87
N GLY A 362 0.79 9.93 40.84
CA GLY A 362 -0.60 9.96 41.21
C GLY A 362 -0.98 11.27 41.84
N ALA A 363 -2.13 11.72 41.44
CA ALA A 363 -2.97 12.73 42.06
C ALA A 363 -2.40 14.18 42.02
N GLY A 364 -2.67 14.80 40.90
CA GLY A 364 -2.78 16.25 40.75
C GLY A 364 -4.16 16.56 40.21
N THR A 365 -4.97 17.11 41.05
CA THR A 365 -6.32 17.68 40.85
C THR A 365 -6.44 18.54 39.63
#